data_4d4f59763e86c04843fb0be79b12c255
#
_entry.id   4d4f59763e86c04843fb0be79b12c255
#
_cell.length_a   1.000
_cell.length_b   1.000
_cell.length_c   1.000
_cell.angle_alpha   90.00
_cell.angle_beta   90.00
_cell.angle_gamma   90.00
#
_symmetry.space_group_name_H-M   'P 1'
#
loop_
_entity.id
_entity.type
_entity.pdbx_description
1 polymer ?
#
loop_
_entity_poly.entity_id
_entity_poly.type
_entity_poly.pdbx_seq_one_letter_code
_entity_poly.pdbx_strand_id
1 'polypeptide(L)'
;MGKSINNLCQIISQLSPDQRDLIESIYTVRQYNAGTGINADFPKDIVRHIAEGLGTGESETIALMSRQNITRVYNNIEKRGALFNSIRTARPGIKGTESAKREIMDSINRSAQDCDFCNPLSRTPADPFGRIAGKYCVTSANIARYDRFSSLIIFNRHNPLEFTENEMTDYLETADNWFKKVYEYDSDYQYPFLFWNCLSKAAASKSHGHMQILMASERPYSGLMNFINNADNYNNGRNYLKDLSSIYETLGLITIIDGFNVITLLTPVKEKEIIIFPKPGIKADPGDFAGVLYRLLRIYIDKMHVYSFNMALFRDDYINSRLPYIARIVDRGNPLDRRSDIGGMELWAEPVIGTDPYRLIEAIKEENDYEE
;
A
#
# COMPACT_ATOMS: atom_id res chain seq x y z
N MET A 1 12.04 -26.66 -1.60
CA MET A 1 12.49 -25.27 -1.74
C MET A 1 11.27 -24.38 -1.51
N GLY A 2 11.31 -23.44 -0.57
CA GLY A 2 10.18 -22.56 -0.29
C GLY A 2 9.82 -21.69 -1.50
N LYS A 3 8.58 -21.21 -1.57
CA LYS A 3 8.14 -20.27 -2.61
C LYS A 3 8.84 -18.92 -2.39
N SER A 4 9.34 -18.31 -3.47
CA SER A 4 10.00 -17.00 -3.47
C SER A 4 9.86 -16.36 -4.85
N ILE A 5 9.90 -15.04 -4.89
CA ILE A 5 9.96 -14.29 -6.15
C ILE A 5 11.18 -14.71 -6.99
N ASN A 6 12.25 -15.12 -6.34
CA ASN A 6 13.48 -15.57 -6.99
C ASN A 6 13.35 -16.94 -7.70
N ASN A 7 12.29 -17.70 -7.46
CA ASN A 7 12.00 -18.95 -8.19
C ASN A 7 10.61 -18.94 -8.86
N LEU A 8 10.03 -17.77 -9.07
CA LEU A 8 8.69 -17.62 -9.63
C LEU A 8 8.55 -18.29 -11.02
N CYS A 9 9.53 -18.17 -11.90
CA CYS A 9 9.50 -18.86 -13.21
C CYS A 9 9.45 -20.39 -13.04
N GLN A 10 10.18 -20.95 -12.07
CA GLN A 10 10.16 -22.38 -11.77
C GLN A 10 8.80 -22.79 -11.18
N ILE A 11 8.23 -21.99 -10.26
CA ILE A 11 6.89 -22.22 -9.70
C ILE A 11 5.87 -22.30 -10.84
N ILE A 12 5.86 -21.31 -11.75
CA ILE A 12 4.94 -21.26 -12.89
C ILE A 12 5.12 -22.46 -13.81
N SER A 13 6.35 -22.90 -14.09
CA SER A 13 6.63 -24.04 -14.97
C SER A 13 6.08 -25.37 -14.45
N GLN A 14 5.85 -25.49 -13.14
CA GLN A 14 5.32 -26.69 -12.47
C GLN A 14 3.79 -26.74 -12.40
N LEU A 15 3.10 -25.69 -12.80
CA LEU A 15 1.65 -25.59 -12.79
C LEU A 15 1.02 -26.35 -13.99
N SER A 16 -0.29 -26.61 -13.90
CA SER A 16 -1.05 -27.16 -15.03
C SER A 16 -1.05 -26.20 -16.22
N PRO A 17 -1.29 -26.69 -17.46
CA PRO A 17 -1.38 -25.83 -18.63
C PRO A 17 -2.38 -24.68 -18.45
N ASP A 18 -3.61 -24.97 -17.99
CA ASP A 18 -4.66 -23.97 -17.80
C ASP A 18 -4.26 -22.88 -16.79
N GLN A 19 -3.57 -23.26 -15.70
CA GLN A 19 -3.07 -22.30 -14.70
C GLN A 19 -1.96 -21.42 -15.27
N ARG A 20 -1.07 -21.99 -16.08
CA ARG A 20 -0.02 -21.22 -16.77
C ARG A 20 -0.62 -20.25 -17.76
N ASP A 21 -1.55 -20.69 -18.60
CA ASP A 21 -2.22 -19.86 -19.61
C ASP A 21 -2.95 -18.67 -18.93
N LEU A 22 -3.60 -18.94 -17.78
CA LEU A 22 -4.24 -17.88 -17.02
C LEU A 22 -3.23 -16.86 -16.48
N ILE A 23 -2.10 -17.30 -15.92
CA ILE A 23 -1.05 -16.40 -15.44
C ILE A 23 -0.46 -15.61 -16.60
N GLU A 24 -0.12 -16.25 -17.72
CA GLU A 24 0.49 -15.62 -18.89
C GLU A 24 -0.45 -14.65 -19.60
N SER A 25 -1.77 -14.82 -19.45
CA SER A 25 -2.76 -13.87 -19.98
C SER A 25 -2.68 -12.50 -19.28
N ILE A 26 -2.24 -12.45 -18.02
CA ILE A 26 -2.12 -11.23 -17.25
C ILE A 26 -0.66 -10.82 -17.06
N TYR A 27 0.25 -11.77 -16.79
CA TYR A 27 1.62 -11.50 -16.42
C TYR A 27 2.65 -12.03 -17.41
N THR A 28 3.67 -11.21 -17.67
CA THR A 28 4.93 -11.65 -18.27
C THR A 28 5.99 -11.68 -17.19
N VAL A 29 6.61 -12.86 -16.97
CA VAL A 29 7.66 -13.05 -15.96
C VAL A 29 8.98 -13.39 -16.63
N ARG A 30 10.07 -12.75 -16.24
CA ARG A 30 11.42 -13.04 -16.70
C ARG A 30 12.39 -13.02 -15.52
N GLN A 31 13.36 -13.95 -15.55
CA GLN A 31 14.43 -14.00 -14.55
C GLN A 31 15.79 -13.91 -15.23
N TYR A 32 16.68 -13.14 -14.62
CA TYR A 32 18.02 -12.88 -15.12
C TYR A 32 19.05 -13.06 -14.01
N ASN A 33 20.21 -13.63 -14.37
CA ASN A 33 21.39 -13.57 -13.51
C ASN A 33 22.25 -12.39 -13.96
N ALA A 34 22.39 -11.39 -13.11
CA ALA A 34 23.28 -10.26 -13.29
C ALA A 34 24.61 -10.57 -12.60
N GLY A 35 25.59 -11.03 -13.36
CA GLY A 35 26.94 -11.28 -12.87
C GLY A 35 27.81 -10.01 -12.89
N THR A 36 28.75 -9.94 -11.93
CA THR A 36 29.88 -8.99 -12.01
C THR A 36 31.10 -9.67 -12.63
N GLY A 37 32.08 -8.89 -13.13
CA GLY A 37 33.32 -9.42 -13.69
C GLY A 37 34.09 -10.29 -12.67
N ILE A 38 34.91 -11.22 -13.18
CA ILE A 38 35.55 -12.32 -12.42
C ILE A 38 36.44 -11.84 -11.28
N ASN A 39 36.89 -10.60 -11.24
CA ASN A 39 37.79 -10.03 -10.23
C ASN A 39 37.21 -8.74 -9.60
N ALA A 40 35.92 -8.68 -9.36
CA ALA A 40 35.32 -7.51 -8.71
C ALA A 40 35.65 -7.51 -7.20
N ASP A 41 36.58 -6.65 -6.79
CA ASP A 41 36.77 -6.33 -5.39
C ASP A 41 35.63 -5.42 -4.91
N PHE A 42 34.81 -5.95 -4.02
CA PHE A 42 33.77 -5.14 -3.39
C PHE A 42 34.35 -4.37 -2.20
N PRO A 43 34.03 -3.08 -2.03
CA PRO A 43 34.41 -2.34 -0.82
C PRO A 43 33.93 -3.03 0.46
N LYS A 44 34.82 -3.23 1.42
CA LYS A 44 34.53 -4.01 2.65
C LYS A 44 33.41 -3.43 3.48
N ASP A 45 33.28 -2.12 3.55
CA ASP A 45 32.21 -1.41 4.24
C ASP A 45 30.84 -1.67 3.59
N ILE A 46 30.77 -1.73 2.25
CA ILE A 46 29.56 -2.06 1.50
C ILE A 46 29.18 -3.53 1.74
N VAL A 47 30.16 -4.46 1.68
CA VAL A 47 29.90 -5.88 1.95
C VAL A 47 29.35 -6.06 3.35
N ARG A 48 29.96 -5.44 4.37
CA ARG A 48 29.51 -5.53 5.74
C ARG A 48 28.09 -4.98 5.91
N HIS A 49 27.83 -3.80 5.36
CA HIS A 49 26.51 -3.18 5.43
C HIS A 49 25.40 -4.05 4.80
N ILE A 50 25.69 -4.65 3.63
CA ILE A 50 24.73 -5.54 2.95
C ILE A 50 24.58 -6.84 3.75
N ALA A 51 25.66 -7.41 4.29
CA ALA A 51 25.64 -8.61 5.12
C ALA A 51 24.75 -8.42 6.36
N GLU A 52 24.92 -7.31 7.08
CA GLU A 52 24.07 -6.92 8.21
C GLU A 52 22.60 -6.78 7.81
N GLY A 53 22.34 -6.10 6.68
CA GLY A 53 20.99 -5.90 6.17
C GLY A 53 20.27 -7.18 5.72
N LEU A 54 21.01 -8.16 5.22
CA LEU A 54 20.49 -9.47 4.78
C LEU A 54 20.52 -10.53 5.90
N GLY A 55 21.26 -10.30 6.99
CA GLY A 55 21.53 -11.30 8.03
C GLY A 55 22.38 -12.46 7.54
N THR A 56 23.34 -12.20 6.63
CA THR A 56 24.23 -13.20 6.00
C THR A 56 25.70 -12.98 6.39
N GLY A 57 26.56 -13.99 6.17
CA GLY A 57 28.00 -13.82 6.31
C GLY A 57 28.62 -13.04 5.14
N GLU A 58 29.80 -12.42 5.36
CA GLU A 58 30.47 -11.63 4.31
C GLU A 58 30.76 -12.44 3.03
N SER A 59 31.21 -13.69 3.16
CA SER A 59 31.50 -14.56 2.01
C SER A 59 30.24 -14.89 1.20
N GLU A 60 29.14 -15.15 1.87
CA GLU A 60 27.83 -15.39 1.24
C GLU A 60 27.31 -14.10 0.57
N THR A 61 27.47 -12.97 1.24
CA THR A 61 27.13 -11.65 0.70
C THR A 61 27.91 -11.36 -0.58
N ILE A 62 29.21 -11.61 -0.62
CA ILE A 62 30.05 -11.45 -1.82
C ILE A 62 29.54 -12.35 -2.94
N ALA A 63 29.19 -13.60 -2.65
CA ALA A 63 28.63 -14.51 -3.65
C ALA A 63 27.29 -13.99 -4.21
N LEU A 64 26.40 -13.50 -3.34
CA LEU A 64 25.12 -12.88 -3.73
C LEU A 64 25.35 -11.62 -4.57
N MET A 65 26.27 -10.74 -4.18
CA MET A 65 26.60 -9.51 -4.93
C MET A 65 27.23 -9.84 -6.29
N SER A 66 28.02 -10.89 -6.36
CA SER A 66 28.70 -11.33 -7.60
C SER A 66 27.73 -11.95 -8.60
N ARG A 67 26.61 -12.53 -8.13
CA ARG A 67 25.63 -13.21 -8.98
C ARG A 67 24.22 -12.91 -8.50
N GLN A 68 23.72 -11.74 -8.83
CA GLN A 68 22.39 -11.30 -8.43
C GLN A 68 21.32 -11.94 -9.31
N ASN A 69 20.26 -12.46 -8.68
CA ASN A 69 19.08 -12.88 -9.38
C ASN A 69 18.08 -11.72 -9.43
N ILE A 70 17.64 -11.35 -10.62
CA ILE A 70 16.68 -10.29 -10.86
C ILE A 70 15.44 -10.91 -11.50
N THR A 71 14.29 -10.75 -10.84
CA THR A 71 13.00 -11.15 -11.41
C THR A 71 12.26 -9.91 -11.89
N ARG A 72 11.91 -9.87 -13.17
CA ARG A 72 11.05 -8.84 -13.76
C ARG A 72 9.67 -9.41 -13.95
N VAL A 73 8.66 -8.73 -13.44
CA VAL A 73 7.25 -9.05 -13.64
C VAL A 73 6.57 -7.86 -14.31
N TYR A 74 5.78 -8.12 -15.34
CA TYR A 74 4.99 -7.11 -16.03
C TYR A 74 3.54 -7.55 -16.12
N ASN A 75 2.62 -6.70 -15.65
CA ASN A 75 1.17 -6.89 -15.80
C ASN A 75 0.75 -6.32 -17.17
N ASN A 76 0.38 -7.23 -18.08
CA ASN A 76 0.02 -6.88 -19.46
C ASN A 76 -1.31 -6.10 -19.54
N ILE A 77 -2.15 -6.18 -18.50
CA ILE A 77 -3.44 -5.51 -18.43
C ILE A 77 -3.25 -4.10 -17.86
N GLU A 78 -2.70 -3.99 -16.67
CA GLU A 78 -2.48 -2.69 -16.01
C GLU A 78 -1.31 -1.88 -16.62
N LYS A 79 -0.55 -2.46 -17.55
CA LYS A 79 0.63 -1.85 -18.19
C LYS A 79 1.67 -1.36 -17.18
N ARG A 80 1.91 -2.18 -16.18
CA ARG A 80 2.73 -1.89 -15.02
C ARG A 80 3.72 -3.01 -14.77
N GLY A 81 4.97 -2.69 -14.47
CA GLY A 81 6.01 -3.67 -14.16
C GLY A 81 6.66 -3.43 -12.80
N ALA A 82 7.43 -4.42 -12.35
CA ALA A 82 8.32 -4.33 -11.21
C ALA A 82 9.57 -5.20 -11.43
N LEU A 83 10.68 -4.75 -10.88
CA LEU A 83 11.95 -5.45 -10.84
C LEU A 83 12.24 -5.87 -9.39
N PHE A 84 12.43 -7.15 -9.14
CA PHE A 84 12.77 -7.66 -7.81
C PHE A 84 14.26 -7.99 -7.72
N ASN A 85 14.91 -7.45 -6.69
CA ASN A 85 16.29 -7.75 -6.35
C ASN A 85 16.45 -7.74 -4.83
N SER A 86 16.63 -8.91 -4.22
CA SER A 86 16.69 -9.08 -2.77
C SER A 86 17.83 -8.31 -2.08
N ILE A 87 18.95 -8.05 -2.78
CA ILE A 87 20.05 -7.26 -2.21
C ILE A 87 19.60 -5.82 -1.87
N ARG A 88 18.59 -5.33 -2.55
CA ARG A 88 18.06 -3.97 -2.30
C ARG A 88 17.34 -3.83 -0.95
N THR A 89 16.94 -4.93 -0.31
CA THR A 89 16.41 -4.89 1.06
C THR A 89 17.44 -4.42 2.09
N ALA A 90 18.73 -4.60 1.78
CA ALA A 90 19.83 -4.15 2.62
C ALA A 90 20.18 -2.66 2.44
N ARG A 91 19.46 -1.93 1.59
CA ARG A 91 19.71 -0.48 1.42
C ARG A 91 19.42 0.28 2.71
N PRO A 92 20.29 1.23 3.09
CA PRO A 92 20.04 2.08 4.23
C PRO A 92 18.69 2.79 4.12
N GLY A 93 17.92 2.86 5.23
CA GLY A 93 16.65 3.59 5.30
C GLY A 93 15.39 2.82 4.84
N ILE A 94 15.53 1.57 4.36
CA ILE A 94 14.38 0.75 3.97
C ILE A 94 13.71 0.10 5.20
N LYS A 95 14.50 -0.32 6.20
CA LYS A 95 13.95 -0.99 7.38
C LYS A 95 13.75 -0.02 8.55
N GLY A 96 12.54 0.00 9.12
CA GLY A 96 12.32 0.47 10.48
C GLY A 96 13.00 -0.46 11.48
N THR A 97 13.44 0.08 12.61
CA THR A 97 14.00 -0.67 13.72
C THR A 97 13.31 -0.26 15.02
N GLU A 98 13.36 -1.10 16.05
CA GLU A 98 12.79 -0.75 17.35
C GLU A 98 13.46 0.50 17.96
N SER A 99 14.75 0.71 17.72
CA SER A 99 15.44 1.94 18.13
C SER A 99 14.89 3.18 17.38
N ALA A 100 14.57 3.05 16.10
CA ALA A 100 13.94 4.11 15.32
C ALA A 100 12.53 4.43 15.81
N LYS A 101 11.77 3.45 16.32
CA LYS A 101 10.43 3.65 16.86
C LYS A 101 10.41 4.71 17.96
N ARG A 102 11.33 4.64 18.92
CA ARG A 102 11.42 5.63 20.01
C ARG A 102 11.65 7.05 19.48
N GLU A 103 12.59 7.22 18.57
CA GLU A 103 12.89 8.53 17.99
C GLU A 103 11.70 9.09 17.19
N ILE A 104 10.98 8.21 16.46
CA ILE A 104 9.75 8.56 15.74
C ILE A 104 8.66 9.00 16.72
N MET A 105 8.42 8.23 17.79
CA MET A 105 7.42 8.57 18.81
C MET A 105 7.75 9.88 19.51
N ASP A 106 9.02 10.12 19.87
CA ASP A 106 9.47 11.38 20.43
C ASP A 106 9.28 12.56 19.47
N SER A 107 9.49 12.35 18.18
CA SER A 107 9.24 13.36 17.14
C SER A 107 7.74 13.68 17.01
N ILE A 108 6.88 12.66 17.03
CA ILE A 108 5.43 12.83 17.01
C ILE A 108 4.99 13.62 18.25
N ASN A 109 5.43 13.22 19.44
CA ASN A 109 5.07 13.89 20.70
C ASN A 109 5.51 15.37 20.72
N ARG A 110 6.73 15.66 20.25
CA ARG A 110 7.19 17.06 20.11
C ARG A 110 6.33 17.88 19.16
N SER A 111 5.81 17.28 18.10
CA SER A 111 4.96 17.96 17.11
C SER A 111 3.55 18.29 17.62
N ALA A 112 3.14 17.76 18.78
CA ALA A 112 1.88 18.10 19.42
C ALA A 112 1.88 19.53 19.99
N GLN A 113 3.06 20.06 20.28
CA GLN A 113 3.21 21.43 20.76
C GLN A 113 2.82 22.40 19.64
N ASP A 114 1.77 23.19 19.86
CA ASP A 114 1.19 24.12 18.88
C ASP A 114 0.63 23.45 17.59
N CYS A 115 0.07 22.28 17.72
CA CYS A 115 -0.57 21.57 16.61
C CYS A 115 -1.99 22.09 16.35
N ASP A 116 -2.25 22.57 15.11
CA ASP A 116 -3.57 23.05 14.69
C ASP A 116 -4.63 21.94 14.78
N PHE A 117 -4.25 20.71 14.47
CA PHE A 117 -5.16 19.55 14.47
C PHE A 117 -5.50 19.05 15.87
N CYS A 118 -4.78 19.45 16.91
CA CYS A 118 -5.17 19.23 18.30
C CYS A 118 -6.34 20.15 18.74
N ASN A 119 -6.60 21.22 17.99
CA ASN A 119 -7.71 22.15 18.23
C ASN A 119 -8.47 22.43 16.92
N PRO A 120 -9.01 21.41 16.25
CA PRO A 120 -9.49 21.52 14.87
C PRO A 120 -10.66 22.47 14.71
N LEU A 121 -11.54 22.57 15.73
CA LEU A 121 -12.72 23.44 15.65
C LEU A 121 -12.39 24.93 15.56
N SER A 122 -11.30 25.35 16.17
CA SER A 122 -10.88 26.76 16.21
C SER A 122 -9.73 27.10 15.25
N ARG A 123 -8.95 26.10 14.81
CA ARG A 123 -7.71 26.32 14.04
C ARG A 123 -7.75 25.79 12.60
N THR A 124 -8.87 25.20 12.19
CA THR A 124 -9.03 24.68 10.82
C THR A 124 -10.34 25.17 10.20
N PRO A 125 -10.45 25.28 8.86
CA PRO A 125 -11.68 25.71 8.21
C PRO A 125 -12.71 24.58 8.12
N ALA A 126 -14.00 24.92 7.95
CA ALA A 126 -15.07 24.00 7.65
C ALA A 126 -15.37 23.95 6.13
N ASP A 127 -16.04 22.88 5.69
CA ASP A 127 -16.62 22.83 4.36
C ASP A 127 -17.85 23.78 4.24
N PRO A 128 -18.31 24.11 3.01
CA PRO A 128 -19.49 24.97 2.82
C PRO A 128 -20.76 24.43 3.50
N PHE A 129 -20.87 23.13 3.64
CA PHE A 129 -21.98 22.46 4.34
C PHE A 129 -21.68 22.16 5.81
N GLY A 130 -20.61 22.73 6.36
CA GLY A 130 -20.19 22.53 7.74
C GLY A 130 -19.23 21.37 7.94
N ARG A 131 -19.13 20.89 9.18
CA ARG A 131 -18.28 19.75 9.57
C ARG A 131 -19.13 18.52 9.81
N ILE A 132 -18.55 17.37 9.56
CA ILE A 132 -19.08 16.08 10.01
C ILE A 132 -18.25 15.68 11.24
N ALA A 133 -18.91 15.42 12.36
CA ALA A 133 -18.28 14.96 13.58
C ALA A 133 -18.53 13.46 13.76
N GLY A 134 -17.47 12.68 13.86
CA GLY A 134 -17.47 11.34 14.38
C GLY A 134 -17.30 11.35 15.91
N LYS A 135 -17.23 10.18 16.51
CA LYS A 135 -16.93 10.02 17.93
C LYS A 135 -15.45 10.27 18.24
N TYR A 136 -14.58 9.91 17.31
CA TYR A 136 -13.12 9.93 17.46
C TYR A 136 -12.41 10.82 16.42
N CYS A 137 -13.17 11.54 15.61
CA CYS A 137 -12.62 12.42 14.59
C CYS A 137 -13.60 13.56 14.24
N VAL A 138 -13.10 14.51 13.45
CA VAL A 138 -13.92 15.57 12.87
C VAL A 138 -13.38 15.95 11.49
N THR A 139 -14.28 16.30 10.55
CA THR A 139 -13.85 16.78 9.24
C THR A 139 -13.42 18.24 9.26
N SER A 140 -12.51 18.57 8.34
CA SER A 140 -12.05 19.93 8.07
C SER A 140 -11.80 20.11 6.58
N ALA A 141 -12.20 21.25 6.02
CA ALA A 141 -11.79 21.57 4.67
C ALA A 141 -10.26 21.65 4.56
N ASN A 142 -9.68 21.08 3.52
CA ASN A 142 -8.25 21.21 3.27
C ASN A 142 -7.93 22.65 2.81
N ILE A 143 -6.95 23.30 3.46
CA ILE A 143 -6.53 24.66 3.10
C ILE A 143 -5.90 24.67 1.70
N ALA A 144 -5.04 23.70 1.41
CA ALA A 144 -4.43 23.51 0.10
C ALA A 144 -5.18 22.38 -0.65
N ARG A 145 -6.33 22.72 -1.19
CA ARG A 145 -7.25 21.75 -1.83
C ARG A 145 -6.63 21.11 -3.05
N TYR A 146 -6.82 19.79 -3.18
CA TYR A 146 -6.48 19.07 -4.41
C TYR A 146 -7.56 19.16 -5.47
N ASP A 147 -8.83 19.32 -5.02
CA ASP A 147 -10.00 19.43 -5.85
C ASP A 147 -11.02 20.33 -5.14
N ARG A 148 -12.16 20.64 -5.78
CA ARG A 148 -13.21 21.49 -5.19
C ARG A 148 -13.69 20.94 -3.84
N PHE A 149 -13.99 19.64 -3.78
CA PHE A 149 -14.28 18.95 -2.53
C PHE A 149 -13.05 18.14 -2.11
N SER A 150 -12.28 18.73 -1.23
CA SER A 150 -11.06 18.18 -0.67
C SER A 150 -10.98 18.55 0.80
N SER A 151 -11.08 17.56 1.67
CA SER A 151 -11.17 17.73 3.11
C SER A 151 -10.32 16.71 3.85
N LEU A 152 -10.25 16.87 5.15
CA LEU A 152 -9.49 16.03 6.08
C LEU A 152 -10.45 15.37 7.07
N ILE A 153 -10.13 14.17 7.50
CA ILE A 153 -10.62 13.56 8.73
C ILE A 153 -9.51 13.70 9.74
N ILE A 154 -9.66 14.60 10.69
CA ILE A 154 -8.68 14.87 11.74
C ILE A 154 -9.03 13.99 12.93
N PHE A 155 -8.10 13.14 13.37
CA PHE A 155 -8.28 12.24 14.51
C PHE A 155 -8.27 13.05 15.82
N ASN A 156 -9.01 12.62 16.82
CA ASN A 156 -8.92 13.17 18.15
C ASN A 156 -7.57 12.85 18.80
N ARG A 157 -6.94 11.77 18.34
CA ARG A 157 -5.63 11.31 18.79
C ARG A 157 -4.52 11.93 17.95
N HIS A 158 -3.54 12.57 18.61
CA HIS A 158 -2.42 13.21 17.89
C HIS A 158 -1.53 12.20 17.19
N ASN A 159 -1.19 11.08 17.86
CA ASN A 159 -0.30 10.07 17.33
C ASN A 159 -0.99 9.22 16.27
N PRO A 160 -0.56 9.26 14.98
CA PRO A 160 -1.18 8.49 13.90
C PRO A 160 -0.91 7.00 13.97
N LEU A 161 0.04 6.55 14.80
CA LEU A 161 0.38 5.13 14.94
C LEU A 161 -0.39 4.43 16.07
N GLU A 162 -1.12 5.20 16.89
CA GLU A 162 -1.93 4.71 18.00
C GLU A 162 -3.40 4.89 17.68
N PHE A 163 -4.05 3.86 17.15
CA PHE A 163 -5.47 3.83 16.87
C PHE A 163 -6.04 2.45 17.18
N THR A 164 -7.32 2.40 17.48
CA THR A 164 -8.08 1.19 17.75
C THR A 164 -8.98 0.86 16.56
N GLU A 165 -9.52 -0.35 16.53
CA GLU A 165 -10.50 -0.76 15.51
C GLU A 165 -11.74 0.13 15.53
N ASN A 166 -12.28 0.45 16.72
CA ASN A 166 -13.43 1.36 16.86
C ASN A 166 -13.12 2.77 16.31
N GLU A 167 -11.89 3.27 16.48
CA GLU A 167 -11.47 4.54 15.90
C GLU A 167 -11.39 4.45 14.37
N MET A 168 -10.86 3.35 13.83
CA MET A 168 -10.81 3.12 12.39
C MET A 168 -12.22 3.06 11.79
N THR A 169 -13.15 2.36 12.43
CA THR A 169 -14.57 2.29 12.03
C THR A 169 -15.16 3.70 11.96
N ASP A 170 -15.01 4.49 13.02
CA ASP A 170 -15.54 5.85 13.07
C ASP A 170 -14.93 6.78 12.00
N TYR A 171 -13.62 6.62 11.69
CA TYR A 171 -12.97 7.39 10.63
C TYR A 171 -13.58 7.10 9.25
N LEU A 172 -13.84 5.83 8.94
CA LEU A 172 -14.38 5.42 7.64
C LEU A 172 -15.88 5.75 7.53
N GLU A 173 -16.66 5.58 8.59
CA GLU A 173 -18.05 6.00 8.63
C GLU A 173 -18.18 7.52 8.49
N THR A 174 -17.29 8.28 9.13
CA THR A 174 -17.25 9.75 8.99
C THR A 174 -16.89 10.14 7.55
N ALA A 175 -16.01 9.39 6.88
CA ALA A 175 -15.71 9.60 5.47
C ALA A 175 -16.94 9.37 4.59
N ASP A 176 -17.67 8.27 4.81
CA ASP A 176 -18.87 7.95 4.01
C ASP A 176 -19.96 9.01 4.22
N ASN A 177 -20.17 9.45 5.47
CA ASN A 177 -21.08 10.55 5.76
C ASN A 177 -20.67 11.85 5.06
N TRP A 178 -19.36 12.12 4.93
CA TRP A 178 -18.87 13.28 4.18
C TRP A 178 -19.10 13.12 2.66
N PHE A 179 -18.85 11.95 2.07
CA PHE A 179 -19.14 11.67 0.66
C PHE A 179 -20.63 11.85 0.35
N LYS A 180 -21.49 11.31 1.24
CA LYS A 180 -22.94 11.52 1.15
C LYS A 180 -23.31 13.01 1.17
N LYS A 181 -22.67 13.77 2.06
CA LYS A 181 -22.94 15.21 2.21
C LYS A 181 -22.48 16.01 1.00
N VAL A 182 -21.36 15.66 0.39
CA VAL A 182 -20.91 16.26 -0.87
C VAL A 182 -21.90 15.97 -1.98
N TYR A 183 -22.33 14.71 -2.15
CA TYR A 183 -23.29 14.32 -3.17
C TYR A 183 -24.66 15.03 -2.99
N GLU A 184 -25.14 15.17 -1.75
CA GLU A 184 -26.35 15.93 -1.43
C GLU A 184 -26.20 17.43 -1.74
N TYR A 185 -25.01 17.99 -1.58
CA TYR A 185 -24.71 19.41 -1.82
C TYR A 185 -24.52 19.71 -3.32
N ASP A 186 -23.89 18.78 -4.06
CA ASP A 186 -23.64 18.89 -5.50
C ASP A 186 -23.51 17.48 -6.11
N SER A 187 -24.58 17.00 -6.75
CA SER A 187 -24.69 15.63 -7.27
C SER A 187 -23.79 15.33 -8.47
N ASP A 188 -23.14 16.34 -9.05
CA ASP A 188 -22.13 16.12 -10.11
C ASP A 188 -20.85 15.49 -9.55
N TYR A 189 -20.65 15.59 -8.22
CA TYR A 189 -19.51 14.98 -7.52
C TYR A 189 -19.90 13.61 -6.99
N GLN A 190 -19.36 12.53 -7.58
CA GLN A 190 -19.77 11.17 -7.30
C GLN A 190 -18.64 10.14 -7.31
N TYR A 191 -17.37 10.56 -7.46
CA TYR A 191 -16.23 9.67 -7.49
C TYR A 191 -15.38 9.82 -6.22
N PRO A 192 -15.66 9.04 -5.17
CA PRO A 192 -15.02 9.17 -3.86
C PRO A 192 -13.59 8.61 -3.86
N PHE A 193 -12.71 9.29 -3.15
CA PHE A 193 -11.36 8.87 -2.91
C PHE A 193 -10.93 9.25 -1.50
N LEU A 194 -10.48 8.26 -0.72
CA LEU A 194 -9.92 8.45 0.60
C LEU A 194 -8.48 7.97 0.59
N PHE A 195 -7.58 8.71 1.24
CA PHE A 195 -6.23 8.23 1.45
C PHE A 195 -5.64 8.71 2.77
N TRP A 196 -4.72 7.92 3.28
CA TRP A 196 -3.94 8.22 4.46
C TRP A 196 -2.47 8.29 4.11
N ASN A 197 -1.88 9.47 4.27
CA ASN A 197 -0.44 9.67 4.26
C ASN A 197 0.03 9.64 5.71
N CYS A 198 0.64 8.55 6.16
CA CYS A 198 1.11 8.43 7.54
C CYS A 198 2.56 8.88 7.64
N LEU A 199 2.80 9.98 8.36
CA LEU A 199 4.08 10.64 8.59
C LEU A 199 4.75 11.22 7.33
N SER A 200 5.83 11.97 7.54
CA SER A 200 6.47 12.82 6.52
C SER A 200 7.01 12.05 5.32
N LYS A 201 7.53 10.84 5.52
CA LYS A 201 8.04 10.00 4.42
C LYS A 201 6.93 9.57 3.45
N ALA A 202 5.70 9.45 3.95
CA ALA A 202 4.51 9.21 3.15
C ALA A 202 3.86 10.50 2.62
N ALA A 203 4.57 11.63 2.64
CA ALA A 203 4.12 12.95 2.20
C ALA A 203 3.07 13.62 3.11
N ALA A 204 2.96 13.22 4.38
CA ALA A 204 2.17 13.99 5.34
C ALA A 204 2.90 15.29 5.74
N SER A 205 2.21 16.42 5.67
CA SER A 205 2.74 17.72 6.12
C SER A 205 2.65 17.90 7.64
N LYS A 206 1.80 17.14 8.30
CA LYS A 206 1.57 17.14 9.76
C LYS A 206 1.73 15.73 10.31
N SER A 207 2.38 15.60 11.47
CA SER A 207 2.50 14.31 12.16
C SER A 207 1.21 13.90 12.88
N HIS A 208 0.30 14.83 13.15
CA HIS A 208 -1.02 14.52 13.73
C HIS A 208 -1.82 13.58 12.84
N GLY A 209 -2.47 12.57 13.43
CA GLY A 209 -3.27 11.59 12.70
C GLY A 209 -4.40 12.23 11.90
N HIS A 210 -4.38 12.02 10.59
CA HIS A 210 -5.44 12.50 9.69
C HIS A 210 -5.47 11.69 8.39
N MET A 211 -6.65 11.53 7.84
CA MET A 211 -6.87 11.05 6.47
C MET A 211 -7.32 12.21 5.58
N GLN A 212 -7.19 12.03 4.28
CA GLN A 212 -7.68 12.97 3.28
C GLN A 212 -8.83 12.34 2.49
N ILE A 213 -9.85 13.14 2.24
CA ILE A 213 -11.06 12.73 1.52
C ILE A 213 -11.34 13.71 0.39
N LEU A 214 -11.59 13.16 -0.80
CA LEU A 214 -11.87 13.90 -2.02
C LEU A 214 -13.06 13.29 -2.75
N MET A 215 -13.74 14.11 -3.50
CA MET A 215 -14.80 13.64 -4.40
C MET A 215 -14.68 14.36 -5.73
N ALA A 216 -14.41 13.62 -6.81
CA ALA A 216 -14.29 14.18 -8.15
C ALA A 216 -15.64 14.22 -8.86
N SER A 217 -15.76 15.12 -9.83
CA SER A 217 -16.86 15.19 -10.80
C SER A 217 -16.47 14.57 -12.14
N GLU A 218 -17.40 14.42 -13.05
CA GLU A 218 -17.24 13.95 -14.44
C GLU A 218 -16.65 12.54 -14.57
N ARG A 219 -15.57 12.21 -13.88
CA ARG A 219 -14.87 10.91 -13.94
C ARG A 219 -13.98 10.66 -12.72
N PRO A 220 -13.66 9.40 -12.40
CA PRO A 220 -12.67 9.06 -11.38
C PRO A 220 -11.28 9.66 -11.66
N TYR A 221 -10.47 9.84 -10.64
CA TYR A 221 -9.06 10.23 -10.81
C TYR A 221 -8.31 9.27 -11.73
N SER A 222 -7.36 9.79 -12.50
CA SER A 222 -6.73 9.10 -13.63
C SER A 222 -6.14 7.71 -13.31
N GLY A 223 -5.55 7.53 -12.14
CA GLY A 223 -5.02 6.22 -11.72
C GLY A 223 -6.12 5.16 -11.55
N LEU A 224 -7.24 5.56 -10.95
CA LEU A 224 -8.42 4.71 -10.82
C LEU A 224 -9.09 4.47 -12.18
N MET A 225 -9.23 5.53 -12.99
CA MET A 225 -9.81 5.42 -14.32
C MET A 225 -9.05 4.44 -15.22
N ASN A 226 -7.71 4.46 -15.15
CA ASN A 226 -6.88 3.48 -15.86
C ASN A 226 -7.14 2.05 -15.38
N PHE A 227 -7.26 1.84 -14.07
CA PHE A 227 -7.58 0.53 -13.50
C PHE A 227 -8.96 0.04 -13.99
N ILE A 228 -9.99 0.89 -13.94
CA ILE A 228 -11.35 0.58 -14.40
C ILE A 228 -11.32 0.20 -15.89
N ASN A 229 -10.74 1.06 -16.74
CA ASN A 229 -10.67 0.83 -18.18
C ASN A 229 -9.94 -0.48 -18.51
N ASN A 230 -8.87 -0.79 -17.78
CA ASN A 230 -8.12 -2.02 -17.96
C ASN A 230 -8.94 -3.25 -17.53
N ALA A 231 -9.68 -3.16 -16.43
CA ALA A 231 -10.58 -4.22 -15.97
C ALA A 231 -11.76 -4.45 -16.93
N ASP A 232 -12.38 -3.39 -17.43
CA ASP A 232 -13.49 -3.43 -18.40
C ASP A 232 -13.07 -4.02 -19.76
N ASN A 233 -11.87 -3.70 -20.21
CA ASN A 233 -11.33 -4.19 -21.49
C ASN A 233 -10.65 -5.57 -21.39
N TYR A 234 -10.68 -6.19 -20.21
CA TYR A 234 -10.04 -7.47 -19.99
C TYR A 234 -10.79 -8.60 -20.69
N ASN A 235 -10.09 -9.29 -21.60
CA ASN A 235 -10.48 -10.56 -22.23
C ASN A 235 -11.98 -10.74 -22.57
N ASN A 236 -12.56 -9.83 -23.36
CA ASN A 236 -13.93 -9.98 -23.89
C ASN A 236 -15.01 -10.25 -22.81
N GLY A 237 -14.93 -9.57 -21.66
CA GLY A 237 -15.95 -9.66 -20.60
C GLY A 237 -15.65 -10.66 -19.49
N ARG A 238 -14.45 -11.22 -19.41
CA ARG A 238 -14.00 -11.94 -18.19
C ARG A 238 -13.83 -10.94 -17.05
N ASN A 239 -14.09 -11.40 -15.82
CA ASN A 239 -13.92 -10.57 -14.63
C ASN A 239 -12.45 -10.54 -14.20
N TYR A 240 -11.79 -9.38 -14.37
CA TYR A 240 -10.38 -9.18 -14.03
C TYR A 240 -10.05 -9.50 -12.58
N LEU A 241 -10.86 -9.03 -11.61
CA LEU A 241 -10.62 -9.28 -10.18
C LEU A 241 -10.77 -10.76 -9.81
N LYS A 242 -11.69 -11.47 -10.46
CA LYS A 242 -11.86 -12.92 -10.26
C LYS A 242 -10.64 -13.70 -10.77
N ASP A 243 -10.18 -13.39 -11.97
CA ASP A 243 -9.01 -14.06 -12.56
C ASP A 243 -7.72 -13.70 -11.79
N LEU A 244 -7.62 -12.44 -11.35
CA LEU A 244 -6.54 -12.00 -10.47
C LEU A 244 -6.51 -12.83 -9.18
N SER A 245 -7.65 -12.98 -8.48
CA SER A 245 -7.75 -13.81 -7.28
C SER A 245 -7.31 -15.24 -7.55
N SER A 246 -7.78 -15.86 -8.63
CA SER A 246 -7.42 -17.25 -9.00
C SER A 246 -5.91 -17.42 -9.25
N ILE A 247 -5.27 -16.44 -9.89
CA ILE A 247 -3.82 -16.44 -10.10
C ILE A 247 -3.09 -16.39 -8.75
N TYR A 248 -3.49 -15.46 -7.87
CA TYR A 248 -2.83 -15.28 -6.58
C TYR A 248 -3.09 -16.45 -5.61
N GLU A 249 -4.25 -17.10 -5.69
CA GLU A 249 -4.52 -18.38 -5.01
C GLU A 249 -3.57 -19.48 -5.49
N THR A 250 -3.45 -19.66 -6.81
CA THR A 250 -2.53 -20.63 -7.43
C THR A 250 -1.08 -20.41 -6.99
N LEU A 251 -0.65 -19.17 -6.96
CA LEU A 251 0.70 -18.80 -6.53
C LEU A 251 0.87 -18.84 -5.00
N GLY A 252 -0.20 -18.76 -4.22
CA GLY A 252 -0.17 -18.69 -2.76
C GLY A 252 0.11 -17.30 -2.19
N LEU A 253 -0.16 -16.26 -2.97
CA LEU A 253 0.08 -14.83 -2.66
C LEU A 253 -1.18 -14.07 -2.26
N ILE A 254 -2.20 -14.78 -1.79
CA ILE A 254 -3.47 -14.26 -1.28
C ILE A 254 -3.80 -14.90 0.06
N THR A 255 -4.48 -14.16 0.90
CA THR A 255 -5.20 -14.66 2.08
C THR A 255 -6.56 -14.00 2.18
N ILE A 256 -7.43 -14.50 3.06
CA ILE A 256 -8.76 -13.97 3.30
C ILE A 256 -8.82 -13.53 4.75
N ILE A 257 -9.21 -12.29 4.99
CA ILE A 257 -9.45 -11.71 6.31
C ILE A 257 -10.86 -11.11 6.30
N ASP A 258 -11.74 -11.57 7.17
CA ASP A 258 -13.11 -11.07 7.33
C ASP A 258 -13.91 -10.97 6.02
N GLY A 259 -13.71 -11.93 5.10
CA GLY A 259 -14.37 -11.93 3.80
C GLY A 259 -13.72 -11.06 2.73
N PHE A 260 -12.59 -10.45 3.02
CA PHE A 260 -11.80 -9.67 2.05
C PHE A 260 -10.60 -10.46 1.53
N ASN A 261 -10.38 -10.39 0.23
CA ASN A 261 -9.15 -10.83 -0.40
C ASN A 261 -8.03 -9.84 -0.07
N VAL A 262 -6.92 -10.33 0.47
CA VAL A 262 -5.69 -9.58 0.73
C VAL A 262 -4.59 -10.18 -0.13
N ILE A 263 -4.13 -9.45 -1.12
CA ILE A 263 -3.17 -9.90 -2.15
C ILE A 263 -1.87 -9.12 -2.01
N THR A 264 -0.74 -9.84 -1.98
CA THR A 264 0.61 -9.24 -2.09
C THR A 264 1.02 -9.17 -3.55
N LEU A 265 1.18 -7.95 -4.09
CA LEU A 265 1.28 -7.73 -5.53
C LEU A 265 2.60 -8.20 -6.14
N LEU A 266 2.51 -8.79 -7.34
CA LEU A 266 3.66 -9.11 -8.21
C LEU A 266 4.19 -7.91 -9.00
N THR A 267 3.40 -6.85 -9.11
CA THR A 267 3.81 -5.59 -9.75
C THR A 267 3.55 -4.40 -8.82
N PRO A 268 4.18 -4.38 -7.63
CA PRO A 268 3.98 -3.32 -6.67
C PRO A 268 4.62 -2.00 -7.13
N VAL A 269 4.03 -0.85 -6.76
CA VAL A 269 4.61 0.46 -7.02
C VAL A 269 5.64 0.87 -5.98
N LYS A 270 5.57 0.27 -4.78
CA LYS A 270 6.48 0.48 -3.65
C LYS A 270 6.61 -0.81 -2.84
N GLU A 271 7.52 -0.78 -1.86
CA GLU A 271 7.76 -1.91 -0.97
C GLU A 271 6.47 -2.36 -0.25
N LYS A 272 6.35 -3.67 -0.04
CA LYS A 272 5.27 -4.30 0.71
C LYS A 272 3.86 -3.87 0.27
N GLU A 273 3.63 -3.73 -1.02
CA GLU A 273 2.31 -3.35 -1.51
C GLU A 273 1.32 -4.50 -1.43
N ILE A 274 0.15 -4.21 -0.85
CA ILE A 274 -1.02 -5.09 -0.87
C ILE A 274 -2.22 -4.38 -1.50
N ILE A 275 -3.10 -5.19 -2.12
CA ILE A 275 -4.43 -4.76 -2.55
C ILE A 275 -5.48 -5.59 -1.82
N ILE A 276 -6.56 -4.91 -1.41
CA ILE A 276 -7.63 -5.48 -0.60
C ILE A 276 -8.96 -5.17 -1.28
N PHE A 277 -9.78 -6.19 -1.46
CA PHE A 277 -11.13 -6.05 -2.00
C PHE A 277 -12.04 -7.19 -1.50
N PRO A 278 -13.36 -6.97 -1.37
CA PRO A 278 -14.27 -7.98 -0.87
C PRO A 278 -14.36 -9.17 -1.82
N LYS A 279 -14.63 -10.36 -1.29
CA LYS A 279 -14.95 -11.53 -2.09
C LYS A 279 -16.18 -11.27 -2.96
N PRO A 280 -16.31 -11.95 -4.11
CA PRO A 280 -17.51 -11.86 -4.95
C PRO A 280 -18.78 -12.10 -4.15
N GLY A 281 -19.77 -11.21 -4.29
CA GLY A 281 -21.05 -11.28 -3.58
C GLY A 281 -21.10 -10.57 -2.23
N ILE A 282 -19.97 -10.11 -1.69
CA ILE A 282 -19.95 -9.26 -0.50
C ILE A 282 -20.07 -7.80 -0.96
N LYS A 283 -21.14 -7.15 -0.54
CA LYS A 283 -21.28 -5.70 -0.61
C LYS A 283 -20.49 -5.10 0.57
N ALA A 284 -19.55 -4.25 0.28
CA ALA A 284 -18.77 -3.57 1.29
C ALA A 284 -18.83 -2.05 1.05
N ASP A 285 -19.06 -1.30 2.12
CA ASP A 285 -18.89 0.14 2.18
C ASP A 285 -17.56 0.49 2.91
N PRO A 286 -17.19 1.78 3.06
CA PRO A 286 -15.96 2.12 3.77
C PRO A 286 -15.88 1.57 5.19
N GLY A 287 -16.98 1.54 5.93
CA GLY A 287 -17.02 1.03 7.30
C GLY A 287 -16.69 -0.46 7.40
N ASP A 288 -17.11 -1.26 6.41
CA ASP A 288 -16.84 -2.71 6.38
C ASP A 288 -15.32 -3.03 6.25
N PHE A 289 -14.53 -2.08 5.75
CA PHE A 289 -13.08 -2.22 5.68
C PHE A 289 -12.37 -2.01 7.03
N ALA A 290 -13.03 -1.47 8.05
CA ALA A 290 -12.38 -1.02 9.28
C ALA A 290 -11.58 -2.14 9.97
N GLY A 291 -12.18 -3.30 10.16
CA GLY A 291 -11.55 -4.44 10.82
C GLY A 291 -10.32 -4.93 10.04
N VAL A 292 -10.48 -5.20 8.75
CA VAL A 292 -9.37 -5.69 7.92
C VAL A 292 -8.25 -4.66 7.79
N LEU A 293 -8.56 -3.37 7.62
CA LEU A 293 -7.55 -2.31 7.55
C LEU A 293 -6.85 -2.14 8.90
N TYR A 294 -7.58 -2.18 10.01
CA TYR A 294 -7.00 -2.13 11.34
C TYR A 294 -5.97 -3.25 11.53
N ARG A 295 -6.35 -4.51 11.32
CA ARG A 295 -5.45 -5.67 11.47
C ARG A 295 -4.22 -5.54 10.58
N LEU A 296 -4.39 -5.25 9.30
CA LEU A 296 -3.27 -5.12 8.37
C LEU A 296 -2.33 -3.98 8.75
N LEU A 297 -2.84 -2.82 9.15
CA LEU A 297 -2.01 -1.71 9.58
C LEU A 297 -1.32 -2.01 10.92
N ARG A 298 -1.93 -2.77 11.84
CA ARG A 298 -1.25 -3.25 13.05
C ARG A 298 -0.09 -4.19 12.71
N ILE A 299 -0.29 -5.13 11.76
CA ILE A 299 0.78 -6.00 11.26
C ILE A 299 1.93 -5.16 10.67
N TYR A 300 1.62 -4.17 9.84
CA TYR A 300 2.63 -3.27 9.27
C TYR A 300 3.41 -2.52 10.35
N ILE A 301 2.71 -1.91 11.31
CA ILE A 301 3.31 -1.08 12.35
C ILE A 301 4.06 -1.94 13.38
N ASP A 302 3.41 -2.94 13.93
CA ASP A 302 3.90 -3.65 15.13
C ASP A 302 4.86 -4.79 14.78
N LYS A 303 4.65 -5.48 13.66
CA LYS A 303 5.47 -6.64 13.28
C LYS A 303 6.50 -6.33 12.21
N MET A 304 6.13 -5.51 11.23
CA MET A 304 7.03 -5.18 10.13
C MET A 304 7.79 -3.86 10.36
N HIS A 305 7.51 -3.14 11.45
CA HIS A 305 8.11 -1.84 11.79
C HIS A 305 7.94 -0.79 10.68
N VAL A 306 6.80 -0.84 9.99
CA VAL A 306 6.42 0.15 8.97
C VAL A 306 5.69 1.30 9.65
N TYR A 307 6.40 2.39 9.93
CA TYR A 307 5.84 3.56 10.61
C TYR A 307 5.39 4.65 9.63
N SER A 308 5.78 4.55 8.36
CA SER A 308 5.33 5.48 7.33
C SER A 308 4.79 4.70 6.16
N PHE A 309 3.51 4.92 5.84
CA PHE A 309 2.79 4.21 4.80
C PHE A 309 1.81 5.14 4.08
N ASN A 310 1.45 4.77 2.86
CA ASN A 310 0.24 5.28 2.24
C ASN A 310 -0.81 4.18 2.23
N MET A 311 -2.02 4.53 2.58
CA MET A 311 -3.23 3.75 2.37
C MET A 311 -4.16 4.54 1.46
N ALA A 312 -4.81 3.88 0.53
CA ALA A 312 -5.83 4.48 -0.32
C ALA A 312 -7.05 3.57 -0.39
N LEU A 313 -8.25 4.16 -0.30
CA LEU A 313 -9.53 3.48 -0.45
C LEU A 313 -10.34 4.21 -1.53
N PHE A 314 -10.85 3.48 -2.50
CA PHE A 314 -11.54 4.04 -3.65
C PHE A 314 -12.61 3.10 -4.23
N ARG A 315 -13.53 3.67 -4.99
CA ARG A 315 -14.48 2.97 -5.87
C ARG A 315 -14.74 3.83 -7.11
N ASP A 316 -15.32 3.22 -8.14
CA ASP A 316 -15.52 3.87 -9.43
C ASP A 316 -16.67 4.90 -9.45
N ASP A 317 -17.68 4.75 -8.58
CA ASP A 317 -18.84 5.63 -8.51
C ASP A 317 -19.53 5.49 -7.16
N TYR A 318 -20.00 6.59 -6.56
CA TYR A 318 -20.64 6.56 -5.24
C TYR A 318 -22.03 5.92 -5.25
N ILE A 319 -22.81 6.14 -6.32
CA ILE A 319 -24.20 5.68 -6.42
C ILE A 319 -24.31 4.40 -7.26
N ASN A 320 -23.66 4.37 -8.43
CA ASN A 320 -23.82 3.32 -9.44
C ASN A 320 -22.57 2.48 -9.61
N SER A 321 -21.86 2.21 -8.51
CA SER A 321 -20.61 1.47 -8.56
C SER A 321 -20.74 0.10 -9.20
N ARG A 322 -19.89 -0.18 -10.19
CA ARG A 322 -19.71 -1.48 -10.83
C ARG A 322 -18.59 -2.27 -10.20
N LEU A 323 -17.65 -1.59 -9.57
CA LEU A 323 -16.56 -2.18 -8.80
C LEU A 323 -16.84 -2.08 -7.30
N PRO A 324 -16.39 -3.03 -6.50
CA PRO A 324 -16.41 -2.89 -5.04
C PRO A 324 -15.46 -1.77 -4.60
N TYR A 325 -15.55 -1.34 -3.35
CA TYR A 325 -14.45 -0.59 -2.75
C TYR A 325 -13.17 -1.43 -2.78
N ILE A 326 -12.07 -0.78 -3.09
CA ILE A 326 -10.74 -1.39 -3.19
C ILE A 326 -9.79 -0.55 -2.33
N ALA A 327 -9.02 -1.21 -1.46
CA ALA A 327 -7.97 -0.56 -0.70
C ALA A 327 -6.58 -1.01 -1.16
N ARG A 328 -5.59 -0.12 -1.02
CA ARG A 328 -4.16 -0.41 -1.24
C ARG A 328 -3.35 0.17 -0.09
N ILE A 329 -2.33 -0.57 0.34
CA ILE A 329 -1.39 -0.13 1.37
C ILE A 329 0.02 -0.35 0.82
N VAL A 330 0.91 0.63 1.03
CA VAL A 330 2.33 0.55 0.66
C VAL A 330 3.22 1.05 1.78
N ASP A 331 4.39 0.43 1.96
CA ASP A 331 5.47 0.91 2.83
C ASP A 331 6.22 2.05 2.12
N ARG A 332 6.44 3.16 2.84
CA ARG A 332 7.19 4.33 2.35
C ARG A 332 8.60 4.42 2.94
N GLY A 333 8.99 3.43 3.75
CA GLY A 333 10.29 3.35 4.38
C GLY A 333 10.40 4.11 5.70
N ASN A 334 11.61 4.25 6.21
CA ASN A 334 11.88 4.84 7.51
C ASN A 334 11.63 6.37 7.47
N PRO A 335 10.72 6.93 8.30
CA PRO A 335 10.43 8.36 8.34
C PRO A 335 11.61 9.23 8.81
N LEU A 336 12.62 8.65 9.45
CA LEU A 336 13.85 9.35 9.82
C LEU A 336 14.83 9.51 8.64
N ASP A 337 14.64 8.76 7.55
CA ASP A 337 15.46 8.86 6.35
C ASP A 337 14.98 10.03 5.47
N ARG A 338 15.85 11.03 5.31
CA ARG A 338 15.56 12.25 4.53
C ARG A 338 15.77 12.09 3.03
N ARG A 339 16.29 10.95 2.55
CA ARG A 339 16.47 10.71 1.10
C ARG A 339 15.12 10.59 0.42
N SER A 340 15.04 11.07 -0.83
CA SER A 340 13.86 10.82 -1.68
C SER A 340 13.66 9.33 -1.89
N ASP A 341 12.43 8.87 -1.89
CA ASP A 341 12.03 7.51 -2.24
C ASP A 341 11.54 7.39 -3.70
N ILE A 342 11.58 8.50 -4.44
CA ILE A 342 11.32 8.55 -5.88
C ILE A 342 12.62 8.86 -6.60
N GLY A 343 13.02 8.00 -7.51
CA GLY A 343 14.20 8.15 -8.35
C GLY A 343 13.83 8.14 -9.83
N GLY A 344 14.85 8.19 -10.70
CA GLY A 344 14.65 8.17 -12.16
C GLY A 344 13.94 6.92 -12.68
N MET A 345 14.03 5.80 -11.97
CA MET A 345 13.35 4.56 -12.36
C MET A 345 11.83 4.71 -12.29
N GLU A 346 11.30 5.41 -11.29
CA GLU A 346 9.85 5.61 -11.12
C GLU A 346 9.26 6.62 -12.08
N LEU A 347 10.08 7.41 -12.79
CA LEU A 347 9.58 8.40 -13.77
C LEU A 347 9.13 7.73 -15.08
N TRP A 348 9.95 6.85 -15.65
CA TRP A 348 9.71 6.26 -16.98
C TRP A 348 10.01 4.77 -17.07
N ALA A 349 10.52 4.15 -16.00
CA ALA A 349 10.85 2.74 -15.96
C ALA A 349 9.97 2.01 -14.93
N GLU A 350 10.52 1.04 -14.25
CA GLU A 350 9.80 0.19 -13.31
C GLU A 350 10.37 0.37 -11.90
N PRO A 351 9.54 0.32 -10.84
CA PRO A 351 10.05 0.31 -9.48
C PRO A 351 10.96 -0.91 -9.25
N VAL A 352 12.00 -0.73 -8.45
CA VAL A 352 12.92 -1.81 -8.06
C VAL A 352 12.68 -2.15 -6.61
N ILE A 353 12.14 -3.33 -6.39
CA ILE A 353 11.61 -3.83 -5.12
C ILE A 353 12.62 -4.79 -4.48
N GLY A 354 12.87 -4.62 -3.19
CA GLY A 354 13.69 -5.52 -2.38
C GLY A 354 12.85 -6.62 -1.73
N THR A 355 11.66 -6.29 -1.24
CA THR A 355 10.81 -7.22 -0.48
C THR A 355 10.23 -8.31 -1.39
N ASP A 356 10.40 -9.58 -0.99
CA ASP A 356 9.74 -10.71 -1.64
C ASP A 356 8.26 -10.75 -1.26
N PRO A 357 7.31 -10.74 -2.22
CA PRO A 357 5.87 -10.79 -1.94
C PRO A 357 5.45 -12.07 -1.19
N TYR A 358 6.19 -13.17 -1.34
CA TYR A 358 5.95 -14.38 -0.56
C TYR A 358 6.25 -14.18 0.93
N ARG A 359 7.29 -13.42 1.28
CA ARG A 359 7.61 -13.07 2.68
C ARG A 359 6.56 -12.15 3.28
N LEU A 360 6.02 -11.25 2.48
CA LEU A 360 4.95 -10.36 2.91
C LEU A 360 3.66 -11.13 3.22
N ILE A 361 3.23 -12.04 2.33
CA ILE A 361 2.01 -12.81 2.56
C ILE A 361 2.16 -13.83 3.70
N GLU A 362 3.36 -14.41 3.89
CA GLU A 362 3.67 -15.27 5.03
C GLU A 362 3.46 -14.51 6.35
N ALA A 363 4.04 -13.32 6.50
CA ALA A 363 3.89 -12.49 7.70
C ALA A 363 2.43 -12.06 7.97
N ILE A 364 1.64 -11.84 6.93
CA ILE A 364 0.20 -11.52 7.07
C ILE A 364 -0.59 -12.75 7.55
N LYS A 365 -0.29 -13.94 6.99
CA LYS A 365 -0.97 -15.20 7.36
C LYS A 365 -0.66 -15.62 8.79
N GLU A 366 0.61 -15.57 9.18
CA GLU A 366 1.06 -15.92 10.53
C GLU A 366 0.30 -15.14 11.61
N GLU A 367 0.07 -13.84 11.41
CA GLU A 367 -0.65 -13.02 12.38
C GLU A 367 -2.19 -13.25 12.32
N ASN A 368 -2.75 -13.56 11.15
CA ASN A 368 -4.18 -13.87 11.05
C ASN A 368 -4.53 -15.18 11.75
N ASP A 369 -3.64 -16.19 11.69
CA ASP A 369 -3.85 -17.49 12.33
C ASP A 369 -3.73 -17.44 13.88
N TYR A 370 -3.09 -16.40 14.45
CA TYR A 370 -2.99 -16.20 15.90
C TYR A 370 -4.22 -15.51 16.52
N GLU A 371 -5.07 -14.88 15.71
CA GLU A 371 -6.27 -14.16 16.19
C GLU A 371 -7.57 -14.99 16.05
N GLU A 372 -7.54 -16.14 15.37
CA GLU A 372 -8.62 -17.14 15.32
C GLU A 372 -8.50 -18.15 16.49
#